data_3502aa2c8cb499f27a53086a29b31c9a
#
_entry.id   3502aa2c8cb499f27a53086a29b31c9a
#
_cell.length_a   1.000
_cell.length_b   1.000
_cell.length_c   1.000
_cell.angle_alpha   90.00
_cell.angle_beta   90.00
_cell.angle_gamma   90.00
#
_symmetry.space_group_name_H-M   'P 1'
#
loop_
_entity.id
_entity.type
_entity.pdbx_description
1 polymer ?
#
loop_
_entity_poly.entity_id
_entity_poly.type
_entity_poly.pdbx_seq_one_letter_code
_entity_poly.pdbx_strand_id
1 'polypeptide(L)'
;MNIELYKAAMKFKDNQLFSDLSFISSAGDRLALVSSDAECLTMTLQAMLGMRRMDSGWACIDGEPVLPSVATCFRRYISYLPKNIDFGSVTVEQVAKDKMKGDSKYSLQEAERHLQLLGVEFGCLSKSFASLDASTAQRAALAVTVMDGRPIALLDNPTSLQDEAGSKLIADYLSSSLFDDVAVVVATSDPIVIAVCNKKQFIANK
;
A
#
# COMPACT_ATOMS: atom_id res chain seq x y z
N MET A 1 -13.17 8.51 -4.14
CA MET A 1 -11.85 9.10 -4.51
C MET A 1 -11.16 8.17 -5.47
N ASN A 2 -10.39 8.68 -6.41
CA ASN A 2 -9.57 7.87 -7.32
C ASN A 2 -8.11 8.33 -7.28
N ILE A 3 -7.21 7.44 -7.70
CA ILE A 3 -5.80 7.75 -7.96
C ILE A 3 -5.43 7.22 -9.34
N GLU A 4 -4.71 8.03 -10.11
CA GLU A 4 -4.34 7.67 -11.48
C GLU A 4 -2.89 8.04 -11.81
N LEU A 5 -2.31 7.32 -12.76
CA LEU A 5 -1.16 7.75 -13.54
C LEU A 5 -1.62 8.05 -14.97
N TYR A 6 -1.14 9.16 -15.53
CA TYR A 6 -1.48 9.57 -16.87
C TYR A 6 -0.23 9.81 -17.72
N LYS A 7 -0.06 9.00 -18.77
CA LYS A 7 1.07 9.05 -19.73
C LYS A 7 2.43 9.19 -19.05
N ALA A 8 2.57 8.47 -17.93
CA ALA A 8 3.75 8.56 -17.09
C ALA A 8 4.95 7.84 -17.71
N ALA A 9 6.11 8.47 -17.63
CA ALA A 9 7.40 7.85 -17.94
C ALA A 9 8.39 8.13 -16.83
N MET A 10 9.23 7.15 -16.54
CA MET A 10 10.28 7.26 -15.53
C MET A 10 11.52 6.48 -15.94
N LYS A 11 12.68 7.08 -15.67
CA LYS A 11 14.00 6.46 -15.77
C LYS A 11 14.66 6.39 -14.42
N PHE A 12 15.52 5.41 -14.26
CA PHE A 12 16.39 5.30 -13.10
C PHE A 12 17.77 4.81 -13.54
N LYS A 13 18.83 5.57 -13.23
CA LYS A 13 20.23 5.25 -13.62
C LYS A 13 20.33 4.89 -15.12
N ASP A 14 19.79 5.72 -15.98
CA ASP A 14 19.75 5.57 -17.45
C ASP A 14 18.88 4.41 -17.98
N ASN A 15 18.28 3.59 -17.11
CA ASN A 15 17.36 2.55 -17.49
C ASN A 15 15.93 3.09 -17.54
N GLN A 16 15.22 2.83 -18.65
CA GLN A 16 13.79 3.13 -18.75
C GLN A 16 13.01 2.13 -17.88
N LEU A 17 12.36 2.60 -16.81
CA LEU A 17 11.49 1.76 -15.98
C LEU A 17 10.14 1.52 -16.66
N PHE A 18 9.55 2.58 -17.17
CA PHE A 18 8.34 2.53 -17.98
C PHE A 18 8.19 3.78 -18.84
N SER A 19 7.39 3.67 -19.90
CA SER A 19 7.02 4.78 -20.78
C SER A 19 5.54 4.65 -21.11
N ASP A 20 4.85 5.80 -21.18
CA ASP A 20 3.42 5.91 -21.52
C ASP A 20 2.51 5.04 -20.62
N LEU A 21 2.87 4.93 -19.33
CA LEU A 21 2.08 4.18 -18.34
C LEU A 21 0.86 5.00 -17.93
N SER A 22 -0.32 4.42 -18.12
CA SER A 22 -1.59 5.06 -17.72
C SER A 22 -2.50 4.03 -17.10
N PHE A 23 -3.04 4.34 -15.92
CA PHE A 23 -4.07 3.56 -15.26
C PHE A 23 -4.82 4.40 -14.21
N ILE A 24 -5.99 3.92 -13.81
CA ILE A 24 -6.79 4.52 -12.75
C ILE A 24 -7.30 3.43 -11.80
N SER A 25 -7.21 3.72 -10.50
CA SER A 25 -7.85 2.97 -9.42
C SER A 25 -8.85 3.87 -8.71
N SER A 26 -10.10 3.46 -8.67
CA SER A 26 -11.22 4.17 -8.04
C SER A 26 -11.67 3.42 -6.79
N ALA A 27 -12.53 4.03 -5.97
CA ALA A 27 -13.15 3.37 -4.82
C ALA A 27 -13.74 2.01 -5.22
N GLY A 28 -13.43 0.96 -4.46
CA GLY A 28 -13.78 -0.43 -4.74
C GLY A 28 -12.88 -1.17 -5.72
N ASP A 29 -11.94 -0.46 -6.38
CA ASP A 29 -10.94 -1.13 -7.21
C ASP A 29 -9.80 -1.69 -6.34
N ARG A 30 -9.37 -2.89 -6.71
CA ARG A 30 -8.15 -3.55 -6.24
C ARG A 30 -7.27 -3.77 -7.47
N LEU A 31 -6.39 -2.82 -7.73
CA LEU A 31 -5.51 -2.84 -8.90
C LEU A 31 -4.18 -3.48 -8.54
N ALA A 32 -3.88 -4.62 -9.15
CA ALA A 32 -2.53 -5.20 -9.10
C ALA A 32 -1.63 -4.50 -10.11
N LEU A 33 -0.56 -3.88 -9.60
CA LEU A 33 0.54 -3.35 -10.40
C LEU A 33 1.63 -4.43 -10.46
N VAL A 34 1.89 -4.96 -11.65
CA VAL A 34 2.72 -6.16 -11.84
C VAL A 34 3.93 -5.85 -12.69
N SER A 35 5.12 -6.21 -12.22
CA SER A 35 6.38 -6.17 -12.96
C SER A 35 7.33 -7.26 -12.48
N SER A 36 8.24 -7.70 -13.33
CA SER A 36 9.37 -8.54 -12.92
C SER A 36 10.42 -7.77 -12.13
N ASP A 37 10.42 -6.44 -12.20
CA ASP A 37 11.30 -5.56 -11.45
C ASP A 37 10.58 -4.96 -10.24
N ALA A 38 10.91 -5.46 -9.06
CA ALA A 38 10.34 -4.98 -7.81
C ALA A 38 10.75 -3.54 -7.48
N GLU A 39 11.91 -3.06 -7.95
CA GLU A 39 12.34 -1.67 -7.77
C GLU A 39 11.47 -0.73 -8.61
N CYS A 40 11.15 -1.12 -9.83
CA CYS A 40 10.21 -0.40 -10.70
C CYS A 40 8.85 -0.23 -10.01
N LEU A 41 8.31 -1.28 -9.38
CA LEU A 41 7.05 -1.22 -8.63
C LEU A 41 7.11 -0.22 -7.48
N THR A 42 8.13 -0.33 -6.62
CA THR A 42 8.33 0.61 -5.50
C THR A 42 8.43 2.06 -5.97
N MET A 43 9.23 2.31 -7.03
CA MET A 43 9.43 3.66 -7.57
C MET A 43 8.14 4.23 -8.17
N THR A 44 7.31 3.38 -8.80
CA THR A 44 5.99 3.78 -9.31
C THR A 44 5.08 4.26 -8.18
N LEU A 45 4.98 3.48 -7.08
CA LEU A 45 4.19 3.90 -5.90
C LEU A 45 4.74 5.19 -5.27
N GLN A 46 6.06 5.33 -5.18
CA GLN A 46 6.69 6.56 -4.67
C GLN A 46 6.41 7.78 -5.55
N ALA A 47 6.32 7.59 -6.88
CA ALA A 47 5.93 8.65 -7.80
C ALA A 47 4.46 9.05 -7.59
N MET A 48 3.56 8.08 -7.37
CA MET A 48 2.15 8.35 -7.03
C MET A 48 2.00 9.11 -5.72
N LEU A 49 2.93 8.94 -4.76
CA LEU A 49 3.01 9.69 -3.51
C LEU A 49 3.64 11.08 -3.66
N GLY A 50 4.08 11.47 -4.86
CA GLY A 50 4.86 12.69 -5.07
C GLY A 50 6.22 12.69 -4.37
N MET A 51 6.76 11.51 -4.03
CA MET A 51 8.11 11.36 -3.45
C MET A 51 9.20 11.30 -4.51
N ARG A 52 8.82 10.97 -5.75
CA ARG A 52 9.72 10.93 -6.92
C ARG A 52 9.11 11.72 -8.06
N ARG A 53 10.00 12.39 -8.81
CA ARG A 53 9.61 13.07 -10.04
C ARG A 53 9.59 12.06 -11.19
N MET A 54 8.59 12.17 -12.06
CA MET A 54 8.51 11.47 -13.32
C MET A 54 9.15 12.32 -14.43
N ASP A 55 9.70 11.68 -15.48
CA ASP A 55 10.26 12.36 -16.64
C ASP A 55 9.17 12.99 -17.51
N SER A 56 8.01 12.32 -17.61
CA SER A 56 6.80 12.86 -18.24
C SER A 56 5.55 12.28 -17.59
N GLY A 57 4.41 12.89 -17.90
CA GLY A 57 3.13 12.54 -17.30
C GLY A 57 3.05 12.97 -15.84
N TRP A 58 2.01 12.52 -15.14
CA TRP A 58 1.75 12.88 -13.74
C TRP A 58 0.87 11.84 -13.04
N ALA A 59 0.94 11.85 -11.71
CA ALA A 59 -0.06 11.22 -10.86
C ALA A 59 -1.12 12.24 -10.49
N CYS A 60 -2.39 11.81 -10.41
CA CYS A 60 -3.51 12.63 -9.97
C CYS A 60 -4.32 11.93 -8.89
N ILE A 61 -4.96 12.74 -8.05
CA ILE A 61 -6.04 12.30 -7.15
C ILE A 61 -7.27 13.14 -7.49
N ASP A 62 -8.36 12.47 -7.88
CA ASP A 62 -9.61 13.11 -8.36
C ASP A 62 -9.34 14.21 -9.41
N GLY A 63 -8.40 13.95 -10.34
CA GLY A 63 -8.00 14.87 -11.40
C GLY A 63 -6.98 15.95 -10.99
N GLU A 64 -6.67 16.11 -9.71
CA GLU A 64 -5.69 17.09 -9.21
C GLU A 64 -4.27 16.50 -9.20
N PRO A 65 -3.29 17.13 -9.87
CA PRO A 65 -1.92 16.59 -9.95
C PRO A 65 -1.22 16.55 -8.60
N VAL A 66 -0.61 15.40 -8.29
CA VAL A 66 0.23 15.19 -7.09
C VAL A 66 1.65 15.65 -7.38
N LEU A 67 1.87 16.97 -7.32
CA LEU A 67 3.20 17.54 -7.48
C LEU A 67 4.01 17.43 -6.17
N PRO A 68 5.35 17.27 -6.23
CA PRO A 68 6.20 17.20 -5.04
C PRO A 68 6.00 18.37 -4.06
N SER A 69 5.74 19.58 -4.58
CA SER A 69 5.51 20.80 -3.77
C SER A 69 4.24 20.76 -2.93
N VAL A 70 3.22 20.01 -3.35
CA VAL A 70 1.91 19.90 -2.69
C VAL A 70 1.57 18.48 -2.24
N ALA A 71 2.48 17.54 -2.45
CA ALA A 71 2.28 16.12 -2.15
C ALA A 71 1.85 15.87 -0.69
N THR A 72 2.32 16.67 0.26
CA THR A 72 1.95 16.56 1.68
C THR A 72 0.45 16.74 1.90
N CYS A 73 -0.22 17.60 1.09
CA CYS A 73 -1.67 17.81 1.17
C CYS A 73 -2.45 16.55 0.75
N PHE A 74 -1.90 15.77 -0.20
CA PHE A 74 -2.54 14.57 -0.72
C PHE A 74 -2.26 13.33 0.15
N ARG A 75 -1.10 13.25 0.80
CA ARG A 75 -0.70 12.08 1.61
C ARG A 75 -1.67 11.80 2.76
N ARG A 76 -2.42 12.78 3.23
CA ARG A 76 -3.48 12.58 4.24
C ARG A 76 -4.62 11.67 3.76
N TYR A 77 -4.78 11.51 2.46
CA TYR A 77 -5.79 10.64 1.84
C TYR A 77 -5.23 9.25 1.49
N ILE A 78 -3.94 9.01 1.70
CA ILE A 78 -3.26 7.81 1.26
C ILE A 78 -2.71 7.05 2.47
N SER A 79 -3.10 5.79 2.60
CA SER A 79 -2.40 4.80 3.43
C SER A 79 -1.30 4.16 2.58
N TYR A 80 -0.06 4.25 3.01
CA TYR A 80 1.08 3.68 2.28
C TYR A 80 1.81 2.66 3.14
N LEU A 81 1.88 1.42 2.65
CA LEU A 81 2.71 0.36 3.19
C LEU A 81 3.97 0.25 2.33
N PRO A 82 5.16 0.62 2.82
CA PRO A 82 6.40 0.45 2.08
C PRO A 82 6.85 -1.02 2.08
N LYS A 83 7.62 -1.42 1.05
CA LYS A 83 8.20 -2.76 0.93
C LYS A 83 9.05 -3.15 2.14
N ASN A 84 9.90 -2.24 2.60
CA ASN A 84 10.76 -2.45 3.76
C ASN A 84 10.15 -1.70 4.96
N ILE A 85 9.82 -2.46 5.99
CA ILE A 85 9.20 -1.95 7.20
C ILE A 85 10.18 -2.19 8.33
N ASP A 86 10.63 -1.10 8.97
CA ASP A 86 11.44 -1.15 10.17
C ASP A 86 10.89 -0.13 11.18
N PHE A 87 10.10 -0.64 12.11
CA PHE A 87 9.61 0.14 13.27
C PHE A 87 10.48 -0.07 14.51
N GLY A 88 11.52 -0.90 14.45
CA GLY A 88 12.43 -1.17 15.56
C GLY A 88 11.70 -1.58 16.84
N SER A 89 12.01 -0.92 17.93
CA SER A 89 11.45 -1.21 19.28
C SER A 89 10.07 -0.58 19.53
N VAL A 90 9.49 0.13 18.55
CA VAL A 90 8.16 0.74 18.70
C VAL A 90 7.10 -0.36 18.77
N THR A 91 6.12 -0.21 19.67
CA THR A 91 5.01 -1.20 19.78
C THR A 91 3.99 -1.00 18.67
N VAL A 92 3.27 -2.07 18.34
CA VAL A 92 2.17 -2.03 17.37
C VAL A 92 1.12 -0.99 17.79
N GLU A 93 0.83 -0.91 19.09
CA GLU A 93 -0.08 0.07 19.67
C GLU A 93 0.38 1.53 19.45
N GLN A 94 1.68 1.80 19.62
CA GLN A 94 2.22 3.15 19.38
C GLN A 94 2.03 3.57 17.92
N VAL A 95 2.34 2.68 16.97
CA VAL A 95 2.13 2.96 15.54
C VAL A 95 0.65 3.18 15.24
N ALA A 96 -0.24 2.36 15.80
CA ALA A 96 -1.69 2.53 15.65
C ALA A 96 -2.15 3.89 16.21
N LYS A 97 -1.71 4.27 17.41
CA LYS A 97 -2.02 5.57 18.04
C LYS A 97 -1.52 6.77 17.21
N ASP A 98 -0.34 6.64 16.61
CA ASP A 98 0.21 7.69 15.75
C ASP A 98 -0.62 7.89 14.47
N LYS A 99 -1.18 6.81 13.92
CA LYS A 99 -2.12 6.87 12.80
C LYS A 99 -3.46 7.51 13.17
N MET A 100 -3.95 7.28 14.39
CA MET A 100 -5.22 7.85 14.88
C MET A 100 -5.12 9.33 15.27
N LYS A 101 -3.93 9.93 15.36
CA LYS A 101 -3.75 11.34 15.71
C LYS A 101 -4.51 12.24 14.76
N GLY A 102 -5.53 12.91 15.29
CA GLY A 102 -6.37 13.87 14.55
C GLY A 102 -7.71 13.33 14.06
N ASP A 103 -8.00 12.03 14.23
CA ASP A 103 -9.31 11.46 13.90
C ASP A 103 -9.83 10.55 15.01
N SER A 104 -10.86 11.01 15.72
CA SER A 104 -11.51 10.26 16.81
C SER A 104 -12.37 9.07 16.35
N LYS A 105 -12.51 8.89 15.03
CA LYS A 105 -13.34 7.83 14.43
C LYS A 105 -12.70 6.44 14.60
N TYR A 106 -11.37 6.37 14.72
CA TYR A 106 -10.64 5.12 14.83
C TYR A 106 -10.23 4.84 16.27
N SER A 107 -10.15 3.57 16.62
CA SER A 107 -9.84 3.11 17.97
C SER A 107 -8.82 1.95 17.95
N LEU A 108 -8.22 1.68 19.11
CA LEU A 108 -7.38 0.48 19.27
C LEU A 108 -8.16 -0.81 19.07
N GLN A 109 -9.46 -0.80 19.28
CA GLN A 109 -10.33 -1.94 18.99
C GLN A 109 -10.41 -2.21 17.48
N GLU A 110 -10.43 -1.15 16.66
CA GLU A 110 -10.37 -1.29 15.20
C GLU A 110 -9.01 -1.82 14.76
N ALA A 111 -7.91 -1.35 15.37
CA ALA A 111 -6.59 -1.91 15.11
C ALA A 111 -6.53 -3.41 15.43
N GLU A 112 -7.08 -3.84 16.59
CA GLU A 112 -7.14 -5.24 16.97
C GLU A 112 -7.96 -6.07 15.98
N ARG A 113 -9.10 -5.54 15.50
CA ARG A 113 -9.92 -6.19 14.47
C ARG A 113 -9.13 -6.43 13.17
N HIS A 114 -8.41 -5.42 12.69
CA HIS A 114 -7.57 -5.55 11.50
C HIS A 114 -6.44 -6.57 11.69
N LEU A 115 -5.80 -6.60 12.87
CA LEU A 115 -4.78 -7.58 13.23
C LEU A 115 -5.35 -9.02 13.19
N GLN A 116 -6.52 -9.23 13.79
CA GLN A 116 -7.18 -10.55 13.81
C GLN A 116 -7.54 -11.04 12.40
N LEU A 117 -8.06 -10.16 11.53
CA LEU A 117 -8.35 -10.50 10.13
C LEU A 117 -7.11 -10.93 9.35
N LEU A 118 -5.95 -10.46 9.76
CA LEU A 118 -4.64 -10.85 9.19
C LEU A 118 -3.96 -12.00 9.96
N GLY A 119 -4.71 -12.70 10.84
CA GLY A 119 -4.20 -13.85 11.58
C GLY A 119 -3.10 -13.51 12.57
N VAL A 120 -3.07 -12.26 13.07
CA VAL A 120 -2.17 -11.84 14.13
C VAL A 120 -2.84 -12.11 15.49
N GLU A 121 -2.08 -12.69 16.42
CA GLU A 121 -2.61 -13.09 17.73
C GLU A 121 -3.14 -11.90 18.55
N PHE A 122 -4.19 -12.18 19.34
CA PHE A 122 -4.71 -11.24 20.31
C PHE A 122 -3.62 -10.78 21.28
N GLY A 123 -3.64 -9.48 21.63
CA GLY A 123 -2.61 -8.89 22.51
C GLY A 123 -1.32 -8.49 21.81
N CYS A 124 -1.22 -8.64 20.50
CA CYS A 124 -0.06 -8.21 19.71
C CYS A 124 0.18 -6.69 19.81
N LEU A 125 -0.84 -5.89 20.10
CA LEU A 125 -0.72 -4.44 20.26
C LEU A 125 0.39 -4.03 21.24
N SER A 126 0.56 -4.77 22.34
CA SER A 126 1.57 -4.48 23.36
C SER A 126 3.00 -4.93 22.98
N LYS A 127 3.14 -5.74 21.91
CA LYS A 127 4.45 -6.23 21.46
C LYS A 127 5.17 -5.18 20.61
N SER A 128 6.50 -5.11 20.72
CA SER A 128 7.31 -4.31 19.79
C SER A 128 7.45 -5.02 18.45
N PHE A 129 7.56 -4.27 17.35
CA PHE A 129 7.79 -4.86 16.03
C PHE A 129 9.05 -5.71 15.99
N ALA A 130 10.11 -5.32 16.69
CA ALA A 130 11.36 -6.09 16.79
C ALA A 130 11.20 -7.45 17.50
N SER A 131 10.13 -7.65 18.28
CA SER A 131 9.85 -8.92 18.96
C SER A 131 8.98 -9.89 18.16
N LEU A 132 8.45 -9.44 17.02
CA LEU A 132 7.65 -10.27 16.12
C LEU A 132 8.54 -10.97 15.08
N ASP A 133 8.13 -12.15 14.63
CA ASP A 133 8.72 -12.72 13.43
C ASP A 133 8.39 -11.85 12.20
N ALA A 134 9.20 -11.97 11.15
CA ALA A 134 9.11 -11.10 9.98
C ALA A 134 7.74 -11.17 9.27
N SER A 135 7.14 -12.36 9.20
CA SER A 135 5.81 -12.56 8.59
C SER A 135 4.72 -11.87 9.40
N THR A 136 4.70 -12.09 10.73
CA THR A 136 3.75 -11.45 11.63
C THR A 136 3.96 -9.94 11.68
N ALA A 137 5.20 -9.45 11.71
CA ALA A 137 5.51 -8.02 11.67
C ALA A 137 4.97 -7.36 10.39
N GLN A 138 5.11 -8.00 9.23
CA GLN A 138 4.57 -7.48 7.98
C GLN A 138 3.04 -7.40 7.99
N ARG A 139 2.35 -8.44 8.48
CA ARG A 139 0.88 -8.43 8.61
C ARG A 139 0.41 -7.40 9.61
N ALA A 140 1.10 -7.25 10.74
CA ALA A 140 0.80 -6.22 11.73
C ALA A 140 0.99 -4.80 11.15
N ALA A 141 2.06 -4.58 10.38
CA ALA A 141 2.30 -3.31 9.70
C ALA A 141 1.23 -2.99 8.66
N LEU A 142 0.77 -3.99 7.88
CA LEU A 142 -0.35 -3.82 6.95
C LEU A 142 -1.61 -3.40 7.72
N ALA A 143 -1.96 -4.12 8.81
CA ALA A 143 -3.12 -3.82 9.64
C ALA A 143 -3.14 -2.36 10.09
N VAL A 144 -2.07 -1.91 10.77
CA VAL A 144 -1.99 -0.54 11.31
C VAL A 144 -1.84 0.53 10.22
N THR A 145 -1.42 0.14 9.01
CA THR A 145 -1.31 1.10 7.90
C THR A 145 -2.66 1.47 7.31
N VAL A 146 -3.59 0.51 7.19
CA VAL A 146 -4.88 0.72 6.51
C VAL A 146 -6.06 0.90 7.45
N MET A 147 -5.87 0.67 8.77
CA MET A 147 -6.93 0.79 9.77
C MET A 147 -7.57 2.18 9.86
N ASP A 148 -6.87 3.20 9.41
CA ASP A 148 -7.36 4.59 9.41
C ASP A 148 -8.34 4.87 8.26
N GLY A 149 -8.71 3.85 7.46
CA GLY A 149 -9.78 3.90 6.46
C GLY A 149 -9.63 5.02 5.43
N ARG A 150 -8.40 5.40 5.10
CA ARG A 150 -8.17 6.41 4.07
C ARG A 150 -8.68 5.93 2.72
N PRO A 151 -9.16 6.85 1.89
CA PRO A 151 -9.82 6.49 0.63
C PRO A 151 -8.88 5.89 -0.43
N ILE A 152 -7.55 5.94 -0.22
CA ILE A 152 -6.54 5.36 -1.12
C ILE A 152 -5.57 4.52 -0.29
N ALA A 153 -5.28 3.30 -0.74
CA ALA A 153 -4.26 2.43 -0.17
C ALA A 153 -3.23 2.05 -1.25
N LEU A 154 -1.97 2.37 -1.00
CA LEU A 154 -0.83 1.97 -1.83
C LEU A 154 -0.01 0.96 -1.05
N LEU A 155 0.06 -0.27 -1.54
CA LEU A 155 0.69 -1.40 -0.84
C LEU A 155 1.87 -1.93 -1.66
N ASP A 156 3.07 -1.80 -1.12
CA ASP A 156 4.30 -2.20 -1.79
C ASP A 156 4.75 -3.59 -1.32
N ASN A 157 4.49 -4.60 -2.13
CA ASN A 157 4.89 -5.99 -1.92
C ASN A 157 4.44 -6.55 -0.53
N PRO A 158 3.14 -6.49 -0.21
CA PRO A 158 2.65 -6.80 1.15
C PRO A 158 2.83 -8.27 1.54
N THR A 159 3.19 -9.15 0.60
CA THR A 159 3.43 -10.59 0.81
C THR A 159 4.88 -11.01 0.71
N SER A 160 5.83 -10.07 0.63
CA SER A 160 7.26 -10.39 0.41
C SER A 160 7.89 -11.26 1.50
N LEU A 161 7.33 -11.30 2.70
CA LEU A 161 7.79 -12.07 3.86
C LEU A 161 6.80 -13.16 4.27
N GLN A 162 5.85 -13.50 3.39
CA GLN A 162 4.80 -14.49 3.66
C GLN A 162 5.09 -15.81 2.96
N ASP A 163 4.64 -16.88 3.57
CA ASP A 163 4.40 -18.17 2.91
C ASP A 163 3.05 -18.17 2.17
N GLU A 164 2.67 -19.29 1.58
CA GLU A 164 1.41 -19.42 0.85
C GLU A 164 0.18 -19.15 1.75
N ALA A 165 0.24 -19.60 3.01
CA ALA A 165 -0.85 -19.39 3.96
C ALA A 165 -1.00 -17.91 4.35
N GLY A 166 0.12 -17.22 4.61
CA GLY A 166 0.15 -15.78 4.86
C GLY A 166 -0.30 -14.95 3.66
N SER A 167 0.10 -15.36 2.43
CA SER A 167 -0.37 -14.73 1.20
C SER A 167 -1.88 -14.86 1.02
N LYS A 168 -2.47 -16.02 1.34
CA LYS A 168 -3.93 -16.22 1.34
C LYS A 168 -4.63 -15.33 2.36
N LEU A 169 -4.11 -15.23 3.58
CA LEU A 169 -4.68 -14.33 4.61
C LEU A 169 -4.72 -12.87 4.12
N ILE A 170 -3.64 -12.39 3.49
CA ILE A 170 -3.58 -11.03 2.94
C ILE A 170 -4.54 -10.88 1.75
N ALA A 171 -4.65 -11.87 0.87
CA ALA A 171 -5.58 -11.85 -0.26
C ALA A 171 -7.05 -11.81 0.21
N ASP A 172 -7.42 -12.64 1.20
CA ASP A 172 -8.75 -12.66 1.80
C ASP A 172 -9.06 -11.33 2.49
N TYR A 173 -8.09 -10.77 3.21
CA TYR A 173 -8.20 -9.47 3.84
C TYR A 173 -8.45 -8.35 2.81
N LEU A 174 -7.69 -8.30 1.72
CA LEU A 174 -7.89 -7.33 0.65
C LEU A 174 -9.22 -7.52 -0.09
N SER A 175 -9.79 -8.72 -0.08
CA SER A 175 -11.09 -9.03 -0.69
C SER A 175 -12.27 -8.67 0.21
N SER A 176 -12.02 -8.33 1.48
CA SER A 176 -13.07 -8.01 2.43
C SER A 176 -13.78 -6.69 2.10
N SER A 177 -14.97 -6.50 2.65
CA SER A 177 -15.77 -5.26 2.50
C SER A 177 -15.12 -4.01 3.10
N LEU A 178 -14.04 -4.15 3.85
CA LEU A 178 -13.25 -3.02 4.36
C LEU A 178 -12.68 -2.14 3.25
N PHE A 179 -12.53 -2.69 2.05
CA PHE A 179 -11.95 -2.01 0.89
C PHE A 179 -12.98 -1.63 -0.20
N ASP A 180 -14.29 -1.79 0.06
CA ASP A 180 -15.32 -1.51 -0.96
C ASP A 180 -15.39 -0.01 -1.33
N ASP A 181 -15.00 0.87 -0.42
CA ASP A 181 -14.93 2.32 -0.65
C ASP A 181 -13.48 2.85 -0.80
N VAL A 182 -12.50 1.96 -0.89
CA VAL A 182 -11.07 2.30 -0.98
C VAL A 182 -10.53 2.01 -2.37
N ALA A 183 -9.78 2.96 -2.95
CA ALA A 183 -9.00 2.74 -4.16
C ALA A 183 -7.67 2.05 -3.76
N VAL A 184 -7.54 0.77 -4.04
CA VAL A 184 -6.36 -0.02 -3.67
C VAL A 184 -5.44 -0.21 -4.88
N VAL A 185 -4.15 0.09 -4.71
CA VAL A 185 -3.09 -0.27 -5.67
C VAL A 185 -2.09 -1.16 -4.93
N VAL A 186 -1.97 -2.39 -5.36
CA VAL A 186 -1.03 -3.37 -4.80
C VAL A 186 0.08 -3.63 -5.81
N ALA A 187 1.28 -3.18 -5.50
CA ALA A 187 2.48 -3.54 -6.25
C ALA A 187 2.93 -4.93 -5.80
N THR A 188 2.84 -5.92 -6.66
CA THR A 188 3.12 -7.32 -6.29
C THR A 188 3.45 -8.19 -7.50
N SER A 189 4.21 -9.27 -7.26
CA SER A 189 4.37 -10.40 -8.17
C SER A 189 3.69 -11.68 -7.66
N ASP A 190 3.04 -11.62 -6.50
CA ASP A 190 2.38 -12.78 -5.88
C ASP A 190 1.09 -13.14 -6.63
N PRO A 191 1.01 -14.34 -7.24
CA PRO A 191 -0.15 -14.76 -8.01
C PRO A 191 -1.43 -14.87 -7.17
N ILE A 192 -1.31 -15.15 -5.87
CA ILE A 192 -2.46 -15.26 -4.95
C ILE A 192 -3.12 -13.89 -4.78
N VAL A 193 -2.32 -12.84 -4.56
CA VAL A 193 -2.81 -11.46 -4.45
C VAL A 193 -3.31 -10.94 -5.80
N ILE A 194 -2.58 -11.23 -6.90
CA ILE A 194 -3.02 -10.84 -8.25
C ILE A 194 -4.38 -11.44 -8.61
N ALA A 195 -4.66 -12.68 -8.15
CA ALA A 195 -5.91 -13.37 -8.45
C ALA A 195 -7.15 -12.68 -7.87
N VAL A 196 -7.02 -12.05 -6.70
CA VAL A 196 -8.15 -11.36 -6.03
C VAL A 196 -8.31 -9.89 -6.45
N CYS A 197 -7.38 -9.36 -7.24
CA CYS A 197 -7.49 -8.01 -7.79
C CYS A 197 -8.44 -7.99 -8.99
N ASN A 198 -9.38 -7.04 -9.00
CA ASN A 198 -10.35 -6.85 -10.09
C ASN A 198 -9.76 -6.07 -11.27
N LYS A 199 -8.62 -5.38 -11.09
CA LYS A 199 -7.85 -4.71 -12.14
C LYS A 199 -6.39 -5.16 -12.12
N LYS A 200 -5.76 -5.19 -13.29
CA LYS A 200 -4.34 -5.57 -13.43
C LYS A 200 -3.66 -4.63 -14.41
N GLN A 201 -2.54 -4.07 -14.01
CA GLN A 201 -1.66 -3.26 -14.85
C GLN A 201 -0.27 -3.88 -14.87
N PHE A 202 0.16 -4.28 -16.04
CA PHE A 202 1.51 -4.83 -16.24
C PHE A 202 2.45 -3.70 -16.68
N ILE A 203 3.61 -3.63 -16.04
CA ILE A 203 4.72 -2.76 -16.46
C ILE A 203 5.74 -3.65 -17.15
N ALA A 204 5.85 -3.48 -18.47
CA ALA A 204 6.88 -4.15 -19.25
C ALA A 204 8.22 -3.44 -19.06
N ASN A 205 9.23 -4.15 -18.62
CA ASN A 205 10.62 -3.66 -18.68
C ASN A 205 11.06 -3.63 -20.15
N LYS A 206 11.56 -2.49 -20.58
CA LYS A 206 12.17 -2.35 -21.92
C LYS A 206 13.68 -2.52 -21.84
#